data_f671d7687aab34ddbe2ed3afb886f179
#
_entry.id   f671d7687aab34ddbe2ed3afb886f179
#
_cell.length_a   1.000
_cell.length_b   1.000
_cell.length_c   1.000
_cell.angle_alpha   90.00
_cell.angle_beta   90.00
_cell.angle_gamma   90.00
#
_symmetry.space_group_name_H-M   'P 1'
#
loop_
_entity.id
_entity.type
_entity.pdbx_description
1 polymer ?
#
loop_
_entity_poly.entity_id
_entity_poly.type
_entity_poly.pdbx_seq_one_letter_code
_entity_poly.pdbx_strand_id
1 'polypeptide(L)'
;MDHGHGLVDTILFAIPLSFRPTLTEMESATAQLSTEVVDDFNECFGNINETTLQLPFHFSEEAQHILRENTDQFVAEVNEAIREGKVPAKSKLQGLLPRIATALHVLNHAMTELLAGVPVTSPPAQIEKSTLEKASDFVNHLDSQKSILCHVSYKQFQCAIS
;
A
#
# COMPACT_ATOMS: atom_id res chain seq x y z
N MET A 1 11.82 22.59 -16.80
CA MET A 1 11.16 21.49 -17.55
C MET A 1 10.79 20.43 -16.54
N ASP A 2 9.54 20.41 -16.20
CA ASP A 2 9.01 19.53 -15.15
C ASP A 2 8.67 18.18 -15.81
N HIS A 3 9.59 17.25 -15.71
CA HIS A 3 9.50 15.97 -16.43
C HIS A 3 8.92 14.88 -15.57
N GLY A 4 7.61 14.68 -15.68
CA GLY A 4 7.06 13.32 -15.63
C GLY A 4 7.07 12.58 -14.29
N HIS A 5 7.48 13.16 -13.17
CA HIS A 5 7.50 12.48 -11.87
C HIS A 5 6.08 12.16 -11.35
N GLY A 6 5.07 12.88 -11.82
CA GLY A 6 3.69 12.71 -11.37
C GLY A 6 3.08 11.32 -11.58
N LEU A 7 3.43 10.64 -12.67
CA LEU A 7 2.92 9.30 -12.96
C LEU A 7 3.57 8.23 -12.09
N VAL A 8 4.90 8.30 -11.93
CA VAL A 8 5.67 7.34 -11.13
C VAL A 8 5.25 7.38 -9.66
N ASP A 9 4.90 8.58 -9.15
CA ASP A 9 4.46 8.77 -7.78
C ASP A 9 3.05 8.23 -7.49
N THR A 10 2.26 7.95 -8.52
CA THR A 10 0.93 7.35 -8.38
C THR A 10 0.90 5.85 -8.55
N ILE A 11 2.00 5.24 -9.03
CA ILE A 11 2.10 3.80 -9.24
C ILE A 11 2.77 3.15 -8.03
N LEU A 12 2.13 2.15 -7.47
CA LEU A 12 2.72 1.29 -6.45
C LEU A 12 3.56 0.22 -7.15
N PHE A 13 4.86 0.20 -6.84
CA PHE A 13 5.76 -0.81 -7.35
C PHE A 13 6.02 -1.88 -6.29
N ALA A 14 5.85 -3.12 -6.67
CA ALA A 14 6.32 -4.27 -5.93
C ALA A 14 7.31 -5.03 -6.79
N ILE A 15 8.51 -5.25 -6.27
CA ILE A 15 9.56 -6.01 -6.96
C ILE A 15 9.76 -7.30 -6.17
N PRO A 16 8.97 -8.35 -6.45
CA PRO A 16 9.21 -9.64 -5.82
C PRO A 16 10.56 -10.18 -6.30
N LEU A 17 11.28 -10.83 -5.41
CA LEU A 17 12.41 -11.65 -5.82
C LEU A 17 11.88 -12.68 -6.80
N SER A 18 12.38 -12.65 -8.05
CA SER A 18 11.88 -13.53 -9.12
C SER A 18 12.44 -14.94 -8.96
N PHE A 19 12.02 -15.65 -7.91
CA PHE A 19 12.17 -17.11 -7.90
C PHE A 19 11.13 -17.68 -8.84
N ARG A 20 11.60 -18.40 -9.84
CA ARG A 20 10.71 -19.18 -10.69
C ARG A 20 10.42 -20.49 -9.97
N PRO A 21 9.18 -20.78 -9.61
CA PRO A 21 8.83 -22.06 -9.02
C PRO A 21 9.08 -23.17 -10.05
N THR A 22 9.45 -24.35 -9.58
CA THR A 22 9.50 -25.55 -10.38
C THR A 22 8.09 -25.97 -10.81
N LEU A 23 7.96 -26.79 -11.85
CA LEU A 23 6.66 -27.30 -12.27
C LEU A 23 5.94 -28.03 -11.14
N THR A 24 6.67 -28.84 -10.37
CA THR A 24 6.12 -29.57 -9.21
C THR A 24 5.59 -28.63 -8.13
N GLU A 25 6.29 -27.52 -7.84
CA GLU A 25 5.80 -26.51 -6.88
C GLU A 25 4.55 -25.82 -7.38
N MET A 26 4.48 -25.50 -8.69
CA MET A 26 3.30 -24.90 -9.30
C MET A 26 2.10 -25.86 -9.26
N GLU A 27 2.29 -27.13 -9.62
CA GLU A 27 1.25 -28.16 -9.57
C GLU A 27 0.75 -28.38 -8.13
N SER A 28 1.66 -28.42 -7.15
CA SER A 28 1.31 -28.54 -5.73
C SER A 28 0.53 -27.33 -5.23
N ALA A 29 0.93 -26.11 -5.58
CA ALA A 29 0.22 -24.90 -5.21
C ALA A 29 -1.18 -24.84 -5.86
N THR A 30 -1.30 -25.23 -7.13
CA THR A 30 -2.59 -25.27 -7.85
C THR A 30 -3.54 -26.30 -7.23
N ALA A 31 -3.01 -27.45 -6.82
CA ALA A 31 -3.80 -28.50 -6.18
C ALA A 31 -4.34 -28.09 -4.78
N GLN A 32 -3.72 -27.10 -4.14
CA GLN A 32 -4.16 -26.55 -2.84
C GLN A 32 -5.20 -25.44 -3.01
N LEU A 33 -5.35 -24.86 -4.20
CA LEU A 33 -6.37 -23.88 -4.51
C LEU A 33 -7.69 -24.61 -4.77
N SER A 34 -8.54 -24.70 -3.76
CA SER A 34 -9.91 -25.20 -3.94
C SER A 34 -10.76 -24.13 -4.65
N THR A 35 -11.75 -24.55 -5.42
CA THR A 35 -12.73 -23.66 -6.04
C THR A 35 -13.47 -22.85 -4.96
N GLU A 36 -13.73 -23.45 -3.81
CA GLU A 36 -14.35 -22.86 -2.64
C GLU A 36 -13.59 -21.64 -2.13
N VAL A 37 -12.24 -21.68 -2.03
CA VAL A 37 -11.42 -20.53 -1.62
C VAL A 37 -11.52 -19.38 -2.62
N VAL A 38 -11.61 -19.67 -3.92
CA VAL A 38 -11.76 -18.64 -4.96
C VAL A 38 -13.14 -17.99 -4.87
N ASP A 39 -14.17 -18.79 -4.65
CA ASP A 39 -15.56 -18.30 -4.51
C ASP A 39 -15.70 -17.45 -3.25
N ASP A 40 -15.13 -17.88 -2.11
CA ASP A 40 -15.07 -17.11 -0.86
C ASP A 40 -14.36 -15.77 -1.05
N PHE A 41 -13.27 -15.73 -1.81
CA PHE A 41 -12.57 -14.49 -2.13
C PHE A 41 -13.44 -13.54 -2.95
N ASN A 42 -14.12 -14.06 -3.98
CA ASN A 42 -15.02 -13.28 -4.83
C ASN A 42 -16.22 -12.73 -4.03
N GLU A 43 -16.78 -13.53 -3.14
CA GLU A 43 -17.85 -13.09 -2.24
C GLU A 43 -17.36 -12.01 -1.28
N CYS A 44 -16.17 -12.18 -0.69
CA CYS A 44 -15.55 -11.19 0.18
C CYS A 44 -15.40 -9.83 -0.52
N PHE A 45 -14.86 -9.79 -1.74
CA PHE A 45 -14.71 -8.55 -2.50
C PHE A 45 -16.06 -7.94 -2.90
N GLY A 46 -17.05 -8.75 -3.26
CA GLY A 46 -18.41 -8.29 -3.52
C GLY A 46 -19.01 -7.61 -2.30
N ASN A 47 -18.94 -8.25 -1.15
CA ASN A 47 -19.46 -7.73 0.11
C ASN A 47 -18.73 -6.46 0.59
N ILE A 48 -17.40 -6.38 0.45
CA ILE A 48 -16.63 -5.17 0.73
C ILE A 48 -17.17 -4.00 -0.11
N ASN A 49 -17.39 -4.22 -1.38
CA ASN A 49 -17.87 -3.17 -2.28
C ASN A 49 -19.26 -2.68 -1.89
N GLU A 50 -20.17 -3.57 -1.53
CA GLU A 50 -21.53 -3.23 -1.12
C GLU A 50 -21.60 -2.55 0.25
N THR A 51 -20.81 -3.02 1.22
CA THR A 51 -20.88 -2.55 2.61
C THR A 51 -20.09 -1.28 2.88
N THR A 52 -19.09 -0.95 2.06
CA THR A 52 -18.15 0.14 2.34
C THR A 52 -18.40 1.42 1.53
N LEU A 53 -19.19 1.37 0.47
CA LEU A 53 -19.40 2.48 -0.47
C LEU A 53 -19.88 3.81 0.14
N GLN A 54 -20.38 3.83 1.38
CA GLN A 54 -20.92 5.02 2.02
C GLN A 54 -20.54 5.20 3.50
N LEU A 55 -19.60 4.43 4.01
CA LEU A 55 -19.23 4.53 5.44
C LEU A 55 -18.17 5.62 5.64
N PRO A 56 -18.43 6.61 6.53
CA PRO A 56 -17.42 7.54 6.94
C PRO A 56 -16.45 6.85 7.90
N PHE A 57 -15.20 6.66 7.47
CA PHE A 57 -14.13 6.18 8.34
C PHE A 57 -13.42 7.33 9.02
N HIS A 58 -13.02 7.12 10.26
CA HIS A 58 -12.20 8.07 11.03
C HIS A 58 -11.08 7.31 11.76
N PHE A 59 -9.97 7.99 11.97
CA PHE A 59 -8.85 7.42 12.71
C PHE A 59 -9.05 7.62 14.22
N SER A 60 -8.60 6.65 15.04
CA SER A 60 -8.52 6.82 16.49
C SER A 60 -7.64 8.03 16.86
N GLU A 61 -7.75 8.56 18.09
CA GLU A 61 -6.96 9.70 18.52
C GLU A 61 -5.45 9.44 18.40
N GLU A 62 -5.01 8.23 18.77
CA GLU A 62 -3.61 7.82 18.64
C GLU A 62 -3.16 7.77 17.19
N ALA A 63 -4.00 7.25 16.28
CA ALA A 63 -3.70 7.20 14.86
C ALA A 63 -3.67 8.61 14.25
N GLN A 64 -4.58 9.50 14.65
CA GLN A 64 -4.56 10.91 14.22
C GLN A 64 -3.29 11.63 14.69
N HIS A 65 -2.81 11.35 15.90
CA HIS A 65 -1.56 11.92 16.40
C HIS A 65 -0.38 11.54 15.50
N ILE A 66 -0.24 10.25 15.18
CA ILE A 66 0.81 9.76 14.27
C ILE A 66 0.69 10.41 12.89
N LEU A 67 -0.52 10.53 12.33
CA LEU A 67 -0.73 11.18 11.03
C LEU A 67 -0.29 12.65 11.05
N ARG A 68 -0.56 13.37 12.14
CA ARG A 68 -0.13 14.77 12.30
C ARG A 68 1.39 14.87 12.40
N GLU A 69 2.01 14.06 13.23
CA GLU A 69 3.48 14.02 13.38
C GLU A 69 4.16 13.73 12.05
N ASN A 70 3.70 12.71 11.32
CA ASN A 70 4.22 12.36 10.00
C ASN A 70 4.02 13.51 8.99
N THR A 71 2.91 14.24 9.08
CA THR A 71 2.64 15.39 8.22
C THR A 71 3.57 16.54 8.54
N ASP A 72 3.76 16.86 9.81
CA ASP A 72 4.64 17.95 10.26
C ASP A 72 6.11 17.66 9.91
N GLN A 73 6.56 16.42 10.10
CA GLN A 73 7.89 15.99 9.68
C GLN A 73 8.09 16.13 8.17
N PHE A 74 7.13 15.68 7.39
CA PHE A 74 7.18 15.80 5.94
C PHE A 74 7.24 17.26 5.48
N VAL A 75 6.41 18.13 6.06
CA VAL A 75 6.43 19.56 5.74
C VAL A 75 7.79 20.17 6.07
N ALA A 76 8.39 19.77 7.20
CA ALA A 76 9.72 20.23 7.58
C ALA A 76 10.79 19.78 6.57
N GLU A 77 10.77 18.50 6.15
CA GLU A 77 11.69 17.95 5.15
C GLU A 77 11.56 18.64 3.78
N VAL A 78 10.30 18.87 3.34
CA VAL A 78 10.01 19.59 2.08
C VAL A 78 10.54 21.02 2.14
N ASN A 79 10.28 21.74 3.23
CA ASN A 79 10.72 23.11 3.39
C ASN A 79 12.25 23.21 3.44
N GLU A 80 12.93 22.25 4.05
CA GLU A 80 14.39 22.20 4.08
C GLU A 80 14.97 21.94 2.68
N ALA A 81 14.40 20.98 1.95
CA ALA A 81 14.81 20.72 0.56
C ALA A 81 14.65 21.96 -0.33
N ILE A 82 13.56 22.72 -0.17
CA ILE A 82 13.32 23.96 -0.90
C ILE A 82 14.38 25.02 -0.54
N ARG A 83 14.72 25.19 0.75
CA ARG A 83 15.77 26.14 1.19
C ARG A 83 17.13 25.79 0.59
N GLU A 84 17.41 24.50 0.46
CA GLU A 84 18.65 23.99 -0.15
C GLU A 84 18.63 23.99 -1.68
N GLY A 85 17.54 24.42 -2.33
CA GLY A 85 17.37 24.39 -3.78
C GLY A 85 17.25 22.96 -4.36
N LYS A 86 16.90 22.00 -3.53
CA LYS A 86 16.68 20.60 -3.93
C LYS A 86 15.21 20.35 -4.27
N VAL A 87 14.96 19.39 -5.14
CA VAL A 87 13.59 18.94 -5.44
C VAL A 87 13.13 18.03 -4.31
N PRO A 88 11.98 18.30 -3.67
CA PRO A 88 11.45 17.46 -2.61
C PRO A 88 11.12 16.06 -3.12
N ALA A 89 11.64 15.02 -2.47
CA ALA A 89 11.61 13.66 -2.98
C ALA A 89 10.26 12.91 -2.80
N LYS A 90 9.33 13.41 -1.96
CA LYS A 90 8.20 12.57 -1.46
C LYS A 90 6.82 13.22 -1.51
N SER A 91 6.51 14.02 -2.51
CA SER A 91 5.29 14.86 -2.50
C SER A 91 3.93 14.13 -2.41
N LYS A 92 3.84 12.84 -2.74
CA LYS A 92 2.55 12.11 -2.79
C LYS A 92 2.37 11.02 -1.73
N LEU A 93 3.42 10.60 -1.01
CA LEU A 93 3.33 9.54 0.00
C LEU A 93 2.40 9.89 1.16
N GLN A 94 2.30 11.17 1.51
CA GLN A 94 1.41 11.65 2.58
C GLN A 94 -0.08 11.35 2.31
N GLY A 95 -0.54 11.58 1.08
CA GLY A 95 -1.91 11.28 0.71
C GLY A 95 -2.18 9.79 0.52
N LEU A 96 -1.13 8.97 0.37
CA LEU A 96 -1.25 7.54 0.14
C LEU A 96 -1.46 6.78 1.46
N LEU A 97 -0.78 7.18 2.54
CA LEU A 97 -0.83 6.49 3.83
C LEU A 97 -2.26 6.34 4.39
N PRO A 98 -3.08 7.40 4.52
CA PRO A 98 -4.44 7.25 5.04
C PRO A 98 -5.32 6.38 4.11
N ARG A 99 -5.11 6.44 2.81
CA ARG A 99 -5.86 5.63 1.84
C ARG A 99 -5.52 4.14 1.97
N ILE A 100 -4.25 3.80 2.12
CA ILE A 100 -3.82 2.42 2.33
C ILE A 100 -4.29 1.92 3.69
N ALA A 101 -4.22 2.75 4.76
CA ALA A 101 -4.72 2.37 6.07
C ALA A 101 -6.22 2.05 6.04
N THR A 102 -7.01 2.84 5.32
CA THR A 102 -8.44 2.58 5.15
C THR A 102 -8.68 1.28 4.38
N ALA A 103 -7.97 1.05 3.28
CA ALA A 103 -8.08 -0.18 2.50
C ALA A 103 -7.70 -1.42 3.33
N LEU A 104 -6.59 -1.34 4.08
CA LEU A 104 -6.16 -2.42 4.98
C LEU A 104 -7.16 -2.68 6.10
N HIS A 105 -7.78 -1.63 6.66
CA HIS A 105 -8.79 -1.77 7.69
C HIS A 105 -9.99 -2.58 7.21
N VAL A 106 -10.53 -2.21 6.05
CA VAL A 106 -11.66 -2.90 5.43
C VAL A 106 -11.31 -4.34 5.07
N LEU A 107 -10.16 -4.54 4.43
CA LEU A 107 -9.70 -5.88 4.01
C LEU A 107 -9.45 -6.79 5.22
N ASN A 108 -8.78 -6.30 6.26
CA ASN A 108 -8.51 -7.08 7.46
C ASN A 108 -9.81 -7.52 8.16
N HIS A 109 -10.80 -6.62 8.23
CA HIS A 109 -12.11 -6.97 8.81
C HIS A 109 -12.77 -8.08 8.01
N ALA A 110 -12.92 -7.89 6.70
CA ALA A 110 -13.56 -8.86 5.82
C ALA A 110 -12.84 -10.23 5.84
N MET A 111 -11.51 -10.23 5.77
CA MET A 111 -10.72 -11.47 5.82
C MET A 111 -10.82 -12.17 7.18
N THR A 112 -10.93 -11.43 8.27
CA THR A 112 -11.10 -12.02 9.61
C THR A 112 -12.43 -12.74 9.72
N GLU A 113 -13.52 -12.14 9.24
CA GLU A 113 -14.83 -12.76 9.25
C GLU A 113 -14.91 -13.96 8.30
N LEU A 114 -14.35 -13.83 7.09
CA LEU A 114 -14.28 -14.92 6.13
C LEU A 114 -13.55 -16.15 6.73
N LEU A 115 -12.38 -15.95 7.32
CA LEU A 115 -11.59 -17.00 7.95
C LEU A 115 -12.29 -17.61 9.19
N ALA A 116 -13.16 -16.85 9.83
CA ALA A 116 -14.00 -17.36 10.92
C ALA A 116 -15.26 -18.11 10.44
N GLY A 117 -15.50 -18.16 9.12
CA GLY A 117 -16.67 -18.79 8.52
C GLY A 117 -17.98 -18.06 8.84
N VAL A 118 -17.91 -16.74 9.07
CA VAL A 118 -19.09 -15.90 9.31
C VAL A 118 -19.32 -14.94 8.15
N PRO A 119 -20.58 -14.51 7.89
CA PRO A 119 -20.86 -13.54 6.84
C PRO A 119 -20.10 -12.23 7.05
N VAL A 120 -19.56 -11.66 5.97
CA VAL A 120 -18.84 -10.39 6.01
C VAL A 120 -19.81 -9.27 6.34
N THR A 121 -19.52 -8.54 7.41
CA THR A 121 -20.32 -7.39 7.87
C THR A 121 -19.61 -6.07 7.58
N SER A 122 -20.29 -4.95 7.87
CA SER A 122 -19.69 -3.62 7.75
C SER A 122 -18.54 -3.48 8.75
N PRO A 123 -17.35 -3.03 8.30
CA PRO A 123 -16.23 -2.81 9.20
C PRO A 123 -16.51 -1.69 10.20
N PRO A 124 -15.87 -1.69 11.37
CA PRO A 124 -15.94 -0.59 12.32
C PRO A 124 -15.59 0.74 11.65
N ALA A 125 -16.29 1.82 12.02
CA ALA A 125 -16.01 3.14 11.46
C ALA A 125 -14.64 3.70 11.89
N GLN A 126 -14.10 3.24 13.03
CA GLN A 126 -12.83 3.67 13.58
C GLN A 126 -11.66 2.82 13.09
N ILE A 127 -10.63 3.49 12.57
CA ILE A 127 -9.38 2.88 12.14
C ILE A 127 -8.36 3.01 13.27
N GLU A 128 -7.88 1.88 13.75
CA GLU A 128 -6.99 1.81 14.89
C GLU A 128 -5.53 2.16 14.51
N LYS A 129 -4.77 2.63 15.52
CA LYS A 129 -3.34 2.91 15.42
C LYS A 129 -2.55 1.75 14.78
N SER A 130 -2.83 0.51 15.20
CA SER A 130 -2.12 -0.68 14.69
C SER A 130 -2.30 -0.90 13.19
N THR A 131 -3.46 -0.51 12.64
CA THR A 131 -3.71 -0.55 11.18
C THR A 131 -2.91 0.52 10.45
N LEU A 132 -2.82 1.72 11.03
CA LEU A 132 -2.02 2.81 10.47
C LEU A 132 -0.52 2.48 10.48
N GLU A 133 -0.01 1.88 11.54
CA GLU A 133 1.39 1.44 11.63
C GLU A 133 1.72 0.41 10.55
N LYS A 134 0.87 -0.61 10.36
CA LYS A 134 1.03 -1.59 9.27
C LYS A 134 0.98 -0.94 7.88
N ALA A 135 0.10 0.04 7.69
CA ALA A 135 0.04 0.80 6.45
C ALA A 135 1.31 1.61 6.22
N SER A 136 1.87 2.19 7.27
CA SER A 136 3.15 2.94 7.22
C SER A 136 4.31 2.03 6.82
N ASP A 137 4.42 0.85 7.44
CA ASP A 137 5.45 -0.14 7.09
C ASP A 137 5.33 -0.57 5.62
N PHE A 138 4.11 -0.80 5.16
CA PHE A 138 3.86 -1.16 3.77
C PHE A 138 4.25 -0.03 2.80
N VAL A 139 3.86 1.21 3.08
CA VAL A 139 4.22 2.39 2.27
C VAL A 139 5.74 2.57 2.23
N ASN A 140 6.42 2.45 3.37
CA ASN A 140 7.87 2.57 3.46
C ASN A 140 8.57 1.45 2.67
N HIS A 141 8.04 0.23 2.72
CA HIS A 141 8.55 -0.88 1.91
C HIS A 141 8.43 -0.57 0.41
N LEU A 142 7.28 -0.08 -0.05
CA LEU A 142 7.07 0.29 -1.45
C LEU A 142 7.97 1.44 -1.89
N ASP A 143 8.21 2.43 -1.04
CA ASP A 143 9.12 3.54 -1.33
C ASP A 143 10.57 3.05 -1.50
N SER A 144 10.99 2.11 -0.65
CA SER A 144 12.31 1.47 -0.79
C SER A 144 12.45 0.69 -2.10
N GLN A 145 11.42 -0.05 -2.52
CA GLN A 145 11.38 -0.77 -3.80
C GLN A 145 11.45 0.19 -4.98
N LYS A 146 10.70 1.29 -4.94
CA LYS A 146 10.74 2.35 -5.95
C LYS A 146 12.15 2.94 -6.08
N SER A 147 12.82 3.20 -4.97
CA SER A 147 14.18 3.75 -4.96
C SER A 147 15.18 2.81 -5.65
N ILE A 148 15.04 1.50 -5.46
CA ILE A 148 15.85 0.48 -6.15
C ILE A 148 15.63 0.53 -7.66
N LEU A 149 14.37 0.60 -8.11
CA LEU A 149 14.01 0.70 -9.53
C LEU A 149 14.62 1.93 -10.19
N CYS A 150 14.47 3.08 -9.55
CA CYS A 150 15.03 4.34 -10.07
C CYS A 150 16.56 4.26 -10.20
N HIS A 151 17.23 3.65 -9.24
CA HIS A 151 18.69 3.51 -9.26
C HIS A 151 19.17 2.54 -10.35
N VAL A 152 18.48 1.41 -10.54
CA VAL A 152 18.82 0.42 -11.61
C VAL A 152 18.60 1.02 -13.00
N SER A 153 17.48 1.70 -13.20
CA SER A 153 17.18 2.36 -14.49
C SER A 153 18.20 3.42 -14.84
N TYR A 154 18.63 4.25 -13.88
CA TYR A 154 19.64 5.28 -14.12
C TYR A 154 21.00 4.70 -14.54
N LYS A 155 21.45 3.61 -13.90
CA LYS A 155 22.70 2.92 -14.28
C LYS A 155 22.62 2.31 -15.69
N GLN A 156 21.50 1.73 -16.06
CA GLN A 156 21.33 1.15 -17.41
C GLN A 156 21.36 2.23 -18.50
N PHE A 157 20.78 3.40 -18.25
CA PHE A 157 20.86 4.53 -19.19
C PHE A 157 22.27 5.07 -19.34
N GLN A 158 23.07 5.12 -18.29
CA GLN A 158 24.46 5.55 -18.38
C GLN A 158 25.36 4.57 -19.18
N CYS A 159 25.13 3.25 -19.01
CA CYS A 159 25.86 2.25 -19.80
C CYS A 159 25.47 2.19 -21.29
N ALA A 160 24.29 2.69 -21.65
CA ALA A 160 23.84 2.72 -23.05
C ALA A 160 24.33 3.95 -23.82
N ILE A 161 24.91 4.96 -23.15
CA ILE A 161 25.40 6.19 -23.73
C ILE A 161 26.95 6.20 -23.79
N SER A 162 27.59 5.23 -23.16
CA SER A 162 29.07 5.03 -23.20
C SER A 162 29.49 4.06 -24.27
#